data_4632665270bc4db8c4e05ea69dae52d4
#
_entry.id   4632665270bc4db8c4e05ea69dae52d4
#
_cell.length_a   1.000
_cell.length_b   1.000
_cell.length_c   1.000
_cell.angle_alpha   90.00
_cell.angle_beta   90.00
_cell.angle_gamma   90.00
#
_symmetry.space_group_name_H-M   'P 1'
#
loop_
_entity.id
_entity.type
_entity.pdbx_description
1 polymer ?
#
loop_
_entity_poly.entity_id
_entity_poly.type
_entity_poly.pdbx_seq_one_letter_code
_entity_poly.pdbx_strand_id
1 'polypeptide(L)'
;MRYPQIFATKAIKAMLSSDKKEKKGIIWHTQGSGKTALTYYNVKHLTDYFQSKNIIPKFYFIVDRIDLLDQSKKEFTSRGLIVHTINSRADFIKDIKKTTAIHNNSGKAEITVVNIHKFDDDPNKIVTQDYNFDIQRVYFLDEVHRSYNPKGSFLANLNESDPNAIKIGLTGTPLLGDDYNSKALFGGYIHKYYYNSSIADGYTLRLIREEIETNYKMQLEKILKDIEILKGEADKKYIYSHKSFVEPMLDYIITDFENSRVRFNDNSIGGMVICDSSEQAKEMFEIFNSKYASRTDENKKIVKTAALI
;
A
#
# COMPACT_ATOMS: atom_id res chain seq x y z
N MET A 1 -6.26 -11.32 16.69
CA MET A 1 -6.75 -11.51 15.31
C MET A 1 -8.13 -10.89 15.20
N ARG A 2 -8.33 -9.98 14.23
CA ARG A 2 -9.65 -9.37 13.99
C ARG A 2 -10.50 -10.30 13.13
N TYR A 3 -11.84 -10.19 13.22
CA TYR A 3 -12.71 -11.11 12.51
C TYR A 3 -12.51 -11.17 10.97
N PRO A 4 -12.21 -10.04 10.25
CA PRO A 4 -11.97 -10.12 8.82
C PRO A 4 -10.75 -11.00 8.48
N GLN A 5 -9.73 -10.99 9.33
CA GLN A 5 -8.54 -11.83 9.18
C GLN A 5 -8.87 -13.31 9.42
N ILE A 6 -9.74 -13.60 10.40
CA ILE A 6 -10.21 -14.98 10.67
C ILE A 6 -10.95 -15.54 9.47
N PHE A 7 -11.92 -14.78 8.94
CA PHE A 7 -12.71 -15.22 7.79
C PHE A 7 -11.87 -15.33 6.52
N ALA A 8 -10.93 -14.40 6.28
CA ALA A 8 -10.00 -14.50 5.16
C ALA A 8 -9.12 -15.75 5.25
N THR A 9 -8.59 -16.07 6.44
CA THR A 9 -7.79 -17.28 6.67
C THR A 9 -8.62 -18.55 6.42
N LYS A 10 -9.87 -18.60 6.90
CA LYS A 10 -10.78 -19.70 6.63
C LYS A 10 -11.10 -19.82 5.12
N ALA A 11 -11.28 -18.72 4.43
CA ALA A 11 -11.55 -18.71 3.00
C ALA A 11 -10.33 -19.19 2.18
N ILE A 12 -9.11 -18.82 2.57
CA ILE A 12 -7.87 -19.38 1.98
C ILE A 12 -7.84 -20.89 2.15
N LYS A 13 -8.08 -21.40 3.36
CA LYS A 13 -8.12 -22.84 3.61
C LYS A 13 -9.20 -23.54 2.79
N ALA A 14 -10.38 -22.96 2.68
CA ALA A 14 -11.47 -23.52 1.87
C ALA A 14 -11.09 -23.57 0.38
N MET A 15 -10.47 -22.52 -0.16
CA MET A 15 -9.95 -22.50 -1.53
C MET A 15 -8.94 -23.63 -1.78
N LEU A 16 -7.99 -23.81 -0.86
CA LEU A 16 -6.94 -24.85 -0.97
C LEU A 16 -7.49 -26.28 -0.78
N SER A 17 -8.63 -26.42 -0.13
CA SER A 17 -9.29 -27.72 0.10
C SER A 17 -10.37 -28.03 -0.94
N SER A 18 -10.64 -27.11 -1.87
CA SER A 18 -11.65 -27.30 -2.92
C SER A 18 -11.18 -28.27 -4.00
N ASP A 19 -12.12 -28.98 -4.63
CA ASP A 19 -11.83 -29.90 -5.74
C ASP A 19 -11.24 -29.20 -6.97
N LYS A 20 -11.49 -27.89 -7.11
CA LYS A 20 -10.95 -27.06 -8.20
C LYS A 20 -9.44 -26.84 -8.11
N LYS A 21 -8.83 -27.16 -6.96
CA LYS A 21 -7.38 -26.96 -6.70
C LYS A 21 -6.87 -25.60 -7.12
N GLU A 22 -7.67 -24.55 -6.88
CA GLU A 22 -7.25 -23.18 -7.18
C GLU A 22 -6.04 -22.82 -6.32
N LYS A 23 -4.99 -22.30 -6.96
CA LYS A 23 -3.73 -21.93 -6.29
C LYS A 23 -3.49 -20.44 -6.27
N LYS A 24 -4.41 -19.65 -6.75
CA LYS A 24 -4.29 -18.19 -6.78
C LYS A 24 -5.60 -17.49 -6.49
N GLY A 25 -5.52 -16.32 -5.84
CA GLY A 25 -6.69 -15.48 -5.57
C GLY A 25 -6.32 -14.21 -4.84
N ILE A 26 -7.31 -13.35 -4.64
CA ILE A 26 -7.16 -12.01 -4.09
C ILE A 26 -7.91 -11.89 -2.77
N ILE A 27 -7.23 -11.35 -1.76
CA ILE A 27 -7.83 -10.80 -0.55
C ILE A 27 -8.01 -9.29 -0.76
N TRP A 28 -9.25 -8.87 -0.94
CA TRP A 28 -9.58 -7.46 -1.05
C TRP A 28 -10.02 -6.94 0.31
N HIS A 29 -9.08 -6.41 1.05
CA HIS A 29 -9.32 -5.78 2.34
C HIS A 29 -8.91 -4.31 2.29
N THR A 30 -9.76 -3.43 2.83
CA THR A 30 -9.48 -1.99 2.89
C THR A 30 -8.15 -1.69 3.58
N GLN A 31 -7.58 -0.53 3.28
CA GLN A 31 -6.35 -0.09 3.91
C GLN A 31 -6.52 0.03 5.43
N GLY A 32 -5.48 -0.29 6.21
CA GLY A 32 -5.57 -0.31 7.68
C GLY A 32 -6.25 -1.54 8.29
N SER A 33 -6.80 -2.47 7.49
CA SER A 33 -7.45 -3.70 7.98
C SER A 33 -6.48 -4.75 8.55
N GLY A 34 -5.16 -4.52 8.42
CA GLY A 34 -4.12 -5.42 8.91
C GLY A 34 -3.79 -6.57 7.96
N LYS A 35 -3.60 -6.28 6.66
CA LYS A 35 -3.19 -7.26 5.64
C LYS A 35 -1.85 -7.94 5.99
N THR A 36 -0.86 -7.20 6.50
CA THR A 36 0.42 -7.76 6.96
C THR A 36 0.23 -8.70 8.15
N ALA A 37 -0.61 -8.33 9.11
CA ALA A 37 -0.96 -9.20 10.23
C ALA A 37 -1.71 -10.47 9.75
N LEU A 38 -2.56 -10.36 8.73
CA LEU A 38 -3.20 -11.50 8.10
C LEU A 38 -2.18 -12.49 7.54
N THR A 39 -1.12 -12.00 6.88
CA THR A 39 -0.02 -12.84 6.40
C THR A 39 0.65 -13.59 7.54
N TYR A 40 0.99 -12.91 8.63
CA TYR A 40 1.55 -13.53 9.82
C TYR A 40 0.69 -14.70 10.34
N TYR A 41 -0.61 -14.49 10.47
CA TYR A 41 -1.51 -15.55 10.95
C TYR A 41 -1.60 -16.72 9.96
N ASN A 42 -1.57 -16.42 8.66
CA ASN A 42 -1.59 -17.44 7.62
C ASN A 42 -0.29 -18.25 7.57
N VAL A 43 0.87 -17.66 7.86
CA VAL A 43 2.12 -18.42 8.00
C VAL A 43 1.95 -19.55 9.03
N LYS A 44 1.43 -19.23 10.22
CA LYS A 44 1.17 -20.25 11.25
C LYS A 44 0.09 -21.24 10.84
N HIS A 45 -1.06 -20.75 10.42
CA HIS A 45 -2.22 -21.58 10.12
C HIS A 45 -1.99 -22.52 8.93
N LEU A 46 -1.31 -22.04 7.89
CA LEU A 46 -0.98 -22.86 6.73
C LEU A 46 0.19 -23.81 7.01
N THR A 47 1.09 -23.48 7.95
CA THR A 47 2.09 -24.45 8.42
C THR A 47 1.38 -25.69 8.98
N ASP A 48 0.45 -25.51 9.90
CA ASP A 48 -0.32 -26.63 10.48
C ASP A 48 -1.13 -27.39 9.40
N TYR A 49 -1.73 -26.66 8.46
CA TYR A 49 -2.51 -27.25 7.37
C TYR A 49 -1.67 -28.11 6.43
N PHE A 50 -0.45 -27.68 6.08
CA PHE A 50 0.43 -28.44 5.19
C PHE A 50 1.16 -29.55 5.91
N GLN A 51 1.57 -29.35 7.15
CA GLN A 51 2.19 -30.39 7.97
C GLN A 51 1.24 -31.57 8.18
N SER A 52 -0.06 -31.34 8.36
CA SER A 52 -1.05 -32.43 8.42
C SER A 52 -1.15 -33.27 7.14
N LYS A 53 -0.54 -32.82 6.06
CA LYS A 53 -0.45 -33.49 4.75
C LYS A 53 0.96 -33.96 4.41
N ASN A 54 1.88 -33.92 5.36
CA ASN A 54 3.31 -34.20 5.17
C ASN A 54 3.99 -33.32 4.12
N ILE A 55 3.53 -32.05 4.00
CA ILE A 55 4.07 -31.06 3.08
C ILE A 55 4.71 -29.94 3.91
N ILE A 56 5.90 -29.49 3.51
CA ILE A 56 6.61 -28.40 4.16
C ILE A 56 6.29 -27.10 3.43
N PRO A 57 5.59 -26.11 4.07
CA PRO A 57 5.35 -24.83 3.43
C PRO A 57 6.57 -23.93 3.51
N LYS A 58 6.81 -23.17 2.42
CA LYS A 58 7.80 -22.10 2.36
C LYS A 58 7.11 -20.81 1.98
N PHE A 59 7.21 -19.79 2.85
CA PHE A 59 6.46 -18.56 2.74
C PHE A 59 7.31 -17.39 2.22
N TYR A 60 6.72 -16.63 1.30
CA TYR A 60 7.29 -15.40 0.77
C TYR A 60 6.29 -14.26 0.93
N PHE A 61 6.78 -13.09 1.33
CA PHE A 61 6.03 -11.85 1.32
C PHE A 61 6.70 -10.89 0.34
N ILE A 62 5.99 -10.55 -0.73
CA ILE A 62 6.53 -9.79 -1.85
C ILE A 62 6.02 -8.37 -1.75
N VAL A 63 6.94 -7.40 -1.71
CA VAL A 63 6.67 -5.96 -1.67
C VAL A 63 7.36 -5.25 -2.84
N ASP A 64 6.79 -4.12 -3.26
CA ASP A 64 7.31 -3.31 -4.36
C ASP A 64 8.18 -2.13 -3.90
N ARG A 65 8.16 -1.77 -2.60
CA ARG A 65 8.85 -0.60 -2.04
C ARG A 65 9.79 -1.00 -0.89
N ILE A 66 10.91 -0.29 -0.78
CA ILE A 66 11.94 -0.56 0.25
C ILE A 66 11.41 -0.31 1.66
N ASP A 67 10.68 0.80 1.85
CA ASP A 67 10.07 1.14 3.13
C ASP A 67 9.08 0.07 3.61
N LEU A 68 8.34 -0.56 2.69
CA LEU A 68 7.44 -1.67 3.02
C LEU A 68 8.20 -2.95 3.41
N LEU A 69 9.41 -3.16 2.87
CA LEU A 69 10.27 -4.27 3.28
C LEU A 69 10.67 -4.12 4.75
N ASP A 70 11.18 -2.96 5.15
CA ASP A 70 11.62 -2.70 6.52
C ASP A 70 10.46 -2.74 7.51
N GLN A 71 9.31 -2.16 7.14
CA GLN A 71 8.08 -2.23 7.93
C GLN A 71 7.62 -3.68 8.12
N SER A 72 7.58 -4.46 7.05
CA SER A 72 7.13 -5.86 7.09
C SER A 72 8.09 -6.72 7.92
N LYS A 73 9.40 -6.53 7.75
CA LYS A 73 10.42 -7.20 8.56
C LYS A 73 10.22 -6.93 10.04
N LYS A 74 10.05 -5.65 10.43
CA LYS A 74 9.80 -5.24 11.82
C LYS A 74 8.51 -5.88 12.36
N GLU A 75 7.44 -5.84 11.60
CA GLU A 75 6.14 -6.39 11.99
C GLU A 75 6.19 -7.91 12.20
N PHE A 76 6.79 -8.66 11.28
CA PHE A 76 6.90 -10.12 11.39
C PHE A 76 7.85 -10.53 12.52
N THR A 77 8.99 -9.85 12.68
CA THR A 77 9.95 -10.14 13.74
C THR A 77 9.35 -9.87 15.12
N SER A 78 8.64 -8.74 15.30
CA SER A 78 7.98 -8.40 16.57
C SER A 78 6.91 -9.40 16.99
N ARG A 79 6.35 -10.13 16.02
CA ARG A 79 5.39 -11.21 16.25
C ARG A 79 6.02 -12.60 16.42
N GLY A 80 7.34 -12.69 16.36
CA GLY A 80 8.09 -13.91 16.64
C GLY A 80 8.37 -14.81 15.44
N LEU A 81 8.18 -14.33 14.20
CA LEU A 81 8.69 -15.01 13.02
C LEU A 81 10.17 -14.74 12.82
N ILE A 82 10.88 -15.73 12.28
CA ILE A 82 12.20 -15.50 11.71
C ILE A 82 12.02 -14.94 10.30
N VAL A 83 12.66 -13.79 10.03
CA VAL A 83 12.51 -13.09 8.78
C VAL A 83 13.81 -13.09 8.00
N HIS A 84 13.77 -13.68 6.82
CA HIS A 84 14.82 -13.58 5.81
C HIS A 84 14.49 -12.47 4.83
N THR A 85 15.49 -11.79 4.28
CA THR A 85 15.29 -10.72 3.29
C THR A 85 16.07 -11.03 2.03
N ILE A 86 15.44 -10.85 0.89
CA ILE A 86 16.03 -11.00 -0.44
C ILE A 86 15.90 -9.68 -1.19
N ASN A 87 17.05 -9.14 -1.61
CA ASN A 87 17.14 -7.85 -2.27
C ASN A 87 17.64 -7.94 -3.72
N SER A 88 17.94 -9.14 -4.21
CA SER A 88 18.36 -9.34 -5.58
C SER A 88 17.59 -10.48 -6.25
N ARG A 89 17.43 -10.39 -7.57
CA ARG A 89 16.82 -11.44 -8.39
C ARG A 89 17.61 -12.74 -8.32
N ALA A 90 18.93 -12.65 -8.37
CA ALA A 90 19.80 -13.83 -8.31
C ALA A 90 19.64 -14.61 -7.01
N ASP A 91 19.56 -13.91 -5.88
CA ASP A 91 19.33 -14.54 -4.58
C ASP A 91 17.92 -15.14 -4.47
N PHE A 92 16.91 -14.48 -5.08
CA PHE A 92 15.56 -15.02 -5.13
C PHE A 92 15.49 -16.33 -5.93
N ILE A 93 16.10 -16.38 -7.11
CA ILE A 93 16.21 -17.59 -7.93
C ILE A 93 16.92 -18.70 -7.15
N LYS A 94 18.04 -18.38 -6.52
CA LYS A 94 18.82 -19.32 -5.71
C LYS A 94 17.99 -19.86 -4.54
N ASP A 95 17.18 -19.00 -3.90
CA ASP A 95 16.35 -19.41 -2.78
C ASP A 95 15.15 -20.26 -3.20
N ILE A 96 14.50 -19.97 -4.32
CA ILE A 96 13.44 -20.81 -4.90
C ILE A 96 13.93 -22.20 -5.25
N LYS A 97 15.16 -22.30 -5.79
CA LYS A 97 15.78 -23.57 -6.20
C LYS A 97 16.26 -24.41 -5.02
N LYS A 98 16.38 -23.86 -3.81
CA LYS A 98 16.77 -24.62 -2.64
C LYS A 98 15.74 -25.69 -2.30
N THR A 99 16.23 -26.88 -2.06
CA THR A 99 15.43 -28.03 -1.60
C THR A 99 15.08 -27.98 -0.12
N THR A 100 15.70 -27.06 0.63
CA THR A 100 15.42 -26.82 2.04
C THR A 100 14.43 -25.68 2.21
N ALA A 101 13.32 -25.92 2.88
CA ALA A 101 12.32 -24.90 3.16
C ALA A 101 12.64 -24.09 4.42
N ILE A 102 13.38 -24.68 5.35
CA ILE A 102 13.72 -24.08 6.64
C ILE A 102 15.16 -23.58 6.58
N HIS A 103 15.37 -22.30 6.88
CA HIS A 103 16.68 -21.65 6.89
C HIS A 103 17.26 -21.54 8.29
N ASN A 104 16.45 -21.82 9.31
CA ASN A 104 16.87 -21.76 10.71
C ASN A 104 16.84 -23.12 11.39
N ASN A 105 17.74 -23.30 12.35
CA ASN A 105 17.82 -24.53 13.13
C ASN A 105 16.93 -24.54 14.40
N SER A 106 16.14 -23.47 14.60
CA SER A 106 15.33 -23.30 15.82
C SER A 106 13.94 -23.93 15.74
N GLY A 107 13.53 -24.40 14.57
CA GLY A 107 12.17 -24.92 14.32
C GLY A 107 11.06 -23.86 14.40
N LYS A 108 11.40 -22.58 14.51
CA LYS A 108 10.44 -21.48 14.53
C LYS A 108 9.90 -21.23 13.12
N ALA A 109 8.63 -20.82 13.05
CA ALA A 109 8.03 -20.38 11.78
C ALA A 109 8.79 -19.20 11.18
N GLU A 110 8.97 -19.23 9.87
CA GLU A 110 9.76 -18.23 9.15
C GLU A 110 9.06 -17.74 7.89
N ILE A 111 9.48 -16.57 7.43
CA ILE A 111 9.01 -15.95 6.19
C ILE A 111 10.16 -15.24 5.50
N THR A 112 10.19 -15.30 4.17
CA THR A 112 11.14 -14.56 3.35
C THR A 112 10.46 -13.32 2.78
N VAL A 113 10.96 -12.13 3.08
CA VAL A 113 10.48 -10.86 2.52
C VAL A 113 11.33 -10.50 1.30
N VAL A 114 10.67 -10.26 0.19
CA VAL A 114 11.30 -10.02 -1.13
C VAL A 114 10.89 -8.66 -1.65
N ASN A 115 11.87 -7.81 -1.99
CA ASN A 115 11.62 -6.54 -2.66
C ASN A 115 11.83 -6.70 -4.17
N ILE A 116 10.74 -6.55 -4.93
CA ILE A 116 10.78 -6.70 -6.39
C ILE A 116 11.25 -5.44 -7.13
N HIS A 117 11.24 -4.28 -6.48
CA HIS A 117 11.66 -3.02 -7.13
C HIS A 117 13.13 -3.05 -7.59
N LYS A 118 13.94 -3.91 -6.98
CA LYS A 118 15.35 -4.09 -7.35
C LYS A 118 15.57 -5.20 -8.39
N PHE A 119 14.51 -5.80 -8.89
CA PHE A 119 14.60 -6.79 -9.96
C PHE A 119 14.52 -6.05 -11.29
N ASP A 120 15.66 -5.92 -11.96
CA ASP A 120 15.70 -5.38 -13.31
C ASP A 120 14.78 -6.17 -14.24
N ASP A 121 14.24 -5.50 -15.26
CA ASP A 121 13.35 -6.07 -16.29
C ASP A 121 14.10 -7.06 -17.24
N ASP A 122 14.93 -7.92 -16.69
CA ASP A 122 15.58 -8.97 -17.47
C ASP A 122 14.54 -10.03 -17.88
N PRO A 123 14.30 -10.22 -19.18
CA PRO A 123 13.30 -11.15 -19.69
C PRO A 123 13.69 -12.63 -19.52
N ASN A 124 14.88 -12.93 -18.98
CA ASN A 124 15.31 -14.31 -18.82
C ASN A 124 14.45 -15.04 -17.77
N LYS A 125 13.79 -16.09 -18.23
CA LYS A 125 12.89 -16.91 -17.42
C LYS A 125 13.60 -17.53 -16.23
N ILE A 126 12.96 -17.45 -15.07
CA ILE A 126 13.34 -18.26 -13.92
C ILE A 126 12.78 -19.66 -14.20
N VAL A 127 13.57 -20.52 -14.82
CA VAL A 127 13.13 -21.91 -15.04
C VAL A 127 13.48 -22.71 -13.78
N THR A 128 12.47 -23.08 -13.00
CA THR A 128 12.61 -24.04 -11.92
C THR A 128 12.26 -25.42 -12.46
N GLN A 129 13.26 -26.18 -12.92
CA GLN A 129 13.04 -27.55 -13.43
C GLN A 129 12.98 -28.60 -12.32
N ASP A 130 13.53 -28.30 -11.15
CA ASP A 130 13.57 -29.21 -10.03
C ASP A 130 12.54 -28.83 -8.96
N TYR A 131 11.36 -29.40 -9.06
CA TYR A 131 10.36 -29.32 -8.01
C TYR A 131 10.56 -30.40 -6.96
N ASN A 132 10.84 -29.99 -5.71
CA ASN A 132 10.64 -30.89 -4.60
C ASN A 132 9.14 -30.88 -4.25
N PHE A 133 8.44 -32.00 -4.48
CA PHE A 133 7.02 -32.15 -4.24
C PHE A 133 6.65 -32.06 -2.76
N ASP A 134 7.61 -32.22 -1.86
CA ASP A 134 7.42 -32.10 -0.42
C ASP A 134 7.42 -30.64 0.08
N ILE A 135 7.73 -29.67 -0.80
CA ILE A 135 7.77 -28.24 -0.48
C ILE A 135 6.67 -27.49 -1.22
N GLN A 136 5.74 -26.90 -0.47
CA GLN A 136 4.73 -25.99 -1.03
C GLN A 136 5.15 -24.53 -0.84
N ARG A 137 5.43 -23.82 -1.94
CA ARG A 137 5.69 -22.38 -1.89
C ARG A 137 4.37 -21.60 -1.84
N VAL A 138 4.31 -20.62 -0.95
CA VAL A 138 3.17 -19.74 -0.75
C VAL A 138 3.66 -18.30 -0.83
N TYR A 139 3.17 -17.57 -1.82
CA TYR A 139 3.48 -16.16 -2.04
C TYR A 139 2.31 -15.30 -1.59
N PHE A 140 2.58 -14.37 -0.70
CA PHE A 140 1.71 -13.24 -0.39
C PHE A 140 2.26 -12.03 -1.13
N LEU A 141 1.47 -11.48 -2.05
CA LEU A 141 1.87 -10.37 -2.91
C LEU A 141 1.14 -9.12 -2.44
N ASP A 142 1.88 -8.19 -1.86
CA ASP A 142 1.29 -6.96 -1.31
C ASP A 142 1.05 -5.92 -2.41
N GLU A 143 -0.01 -5.14 -2.25
CA GLU A 143 -0.44 -4.06 -3.13
C GLU A 143 -0.48 -4.44 -4.62
N VAL A 144 -1.15 -5.56 -4.94
CA VAL A 144 -1.21 -6.16 -6.30
C VAL A 144 -1.79 -5.25 -7.38
N HIS A 145 -2.22 -4.05 -7.04
CA HIS A 145 -2.71 -3.05 -7.99
C HIS A 145 -1.61 -2.16 -8.57
N ARG A 146 -0.38 -2.16 -8.03
CA ARG A 146 0.67 -1.19 -8.40
C ARG A 146 1.70 -1.72 -9.37
N SER A 147 2.43 -2.75 -9.00
CA SER A 147 3.70 -3.11 -9.65
C SER A 147 3.63 -4.38 -10.51
N TYR A 148 2.45 -4.95 -10.65
CA TYR A 148 2.27 -6.20 -11.35
C TYR A 148 1.65 -5.97 -12.73
N ASN A 149 2.44 -5.35 -13.62
CA ASN A 149 2.04 -5.17 -15.01
C ASN A 149 1.86 -6.55 -15.69
N PRO A 150 0.73 -6.81 -16.39
CA PRO A 150 0.53 -8.05 -17.15
C PRO A 150 1.60 -8.32 -18.20
N LYS A 151 2.17 -7.23 -18.73
CA LYS A 151 3.29 -7.25 -19.68
C LYS A 151 4.65 -7.11 -18.99
N GLY A 152 4.65 -6.92 -17.66
CA GLY A 152 5.85 -6.80 -16.83
C GLY A 152 6.47 -8.16 -16.55
N SER A 153 7.80 -8.20 -16.52
CA SER A 153 8.57 -9.43 -16.47
C SER A 153 8.40 -10.24 -15.19
N PHE A 154 8.27 -9.58 -14.01
CA PHE A 154 8.32 -10.30 -12.73
C PHE A 154 7.15 -11.26 -12.48
N LEU A 155 5.90 -10.78 -12.57
CA LEU A 155 4.74 -11.63 -12.27
C LEU A 155 4.54 -12.71 -13.33
N ALA A 156 4.72 -12.35 -14.59
CA ALA A 156 4.67 -13.33 -15.69
C ALA A 156 5.72 -14.42 -15.47
N ASN A 157 6.96 -14.02 -15.15
CA ASN A 157 8.05 -14.93 -14.86
C ASN A 157 7.77 -15.78 -13.61
N LEU A 158 7.21 -15.21 -12.53
CA LEU A 158 6.82 -15.96 -11.34
C LEU A 158 5.71 -16.97 -11.62
N ASN A 159 4.75 -16.62 -12.47
CA ASN A 159 3.66 -17.52 -12.84
C ASN A 159 4.14 -18.69 -13.71
N GLU A 160 5.05 -18.42 -14.65
CA GLU A 160 5.64 -19.43 -15.51
C GLU A 160 6.67 -20.29 -14.77
N SER A 161 7.47 -19.69 -13.89
CA SER A 161 8.55 -20.36 -13.18
C SER A 161 8.07 -21.23 -12.02
N ASP A 162 6.98 -20.86 -11.39
CA ASP A 162 6.41 -21.60 -10.26
C ASP A 162 4.89 -21.77 -10.40
N PRO A 163 4.44 -22.57 -11.37
CA PRO A 163 3.01 -22.79 -11.61
C PRO A 163 2.33 -23.52 -10.46
N ASN A 164 3.08 -24.27 -9.65
CA ASN A 164 2.57 -25.02 -8.51
C ASN A 164 2.48 -24.23 -7.22
N ALA A 165 3.05 -23.03 -7.17
CA ALA A 165 2.97 -22.17 -6.01
C ALA A 165 1.56 -21.62 -5.78
N ILE A 166 1.25 -21.42 -4.51
CA ILE A 166 0.05 -20.71 -4.10
C ILE A 166 0.37 -19.21 -4.11
N LYS A 167 -0.48 -18.41 -4.76
CA LYS A 167 -0.30 -16.97 -4.93
C LYS A 167 -1.52 -16.23 -4.39
N ILE A 168 -1.33 -15.51 -3.30
CA ILE A 168 -2.39 -14.76 -2.61
C ILE A 168 -2.08 -13.27 -2.75
N GLY A 169 -2.83 -12.59 -3.60
CA GLY A 169 -2.75 -11.15 -3.75
C GLY A 169 -3.44 -10.42 -2.62
N LEU A 170 -2.80 -9.40 -2.07
CA LEU A 170 -3.33 -8.54 -1.02
C LEU A 170 -3.52 -7.13 -1.57
N THR A 171 -4.69 -6.53 -1.44
CA THR A 171 -4.92 -5.15 -1.89
C THR A 171 -6.11 -4.50 -1.18
N GLY A 172 -6.04 -3.18 -1.01
CA GLY A 172 -7.18 -2.36 -0.60
C GLY A 172 -7.95 -1.77 -1.79
N THR A 173 -7.30 -1.69 -2.95
CA THR A 173 -7.77 -0.99 -4.14
C THR A 173 -7.48 -1.80 -5.41
N PRO A 174 -8.17 -2.94 -5.64
CA PRO A 174 -7.94 -3.72 -6.85
C PRO A 174 -8.30 -2.90 -8.09
N LEU A 175 -7.55 -3.09 -9.15
CA LEU A 175 -7.85 -2.50 -10.46
C LEU A 175 -8.97 -3.30 -11.12
N LEU A 176 -9.98 -2.60 -11.61
CA LEU A 176 -11.20 -3.15 -12.21
C LEU A 176 -11.35 -2.75 -13.69
N GLY A 177 -10.30 -2.15 -14.30
CA GLY A 177 -10.32 -1.70 -15.69
C GLY A 177 -10.30 -2.84 -16.70
N ASP A 178 -10.66 -2.52 -17.94
CA ASP A 178 -10.66 -3.48 -19.06
C ASP A 178 -9.22 -3.80 -19.52
N ASP A 179 -8.34 -2.81 -19.55
CA ASP A 179 -6.94 -2.97 -19.96
C ASP A 179 -6.07 -3.63 -18.89
N TYR A 180 -6.41 -3.40 -17.62
CA TYR A 180 -5.70 -3.96 -16.48
C TYR A 180 -6.68 -4.36 -15.39
N ASN A 181 -6.80 -5.65 -15.15
CA ASN A 181 -7.70 -6.21 -14.16
C ASN A 181 -6.96 -7.15 -13.20
N SER A 182 -6.97 -6.82 -11.93
CA SER A 182 -6.31 -7.65 -10.89
C SER A 182 -6.82 -9.09 -10.88
N LYS A 183 -8.09 -9.32 -11.17
CA LYS A 183 -8.68 -10.65 -11.28
C LYS A 183 -8.09 -11.50 -12.41
N ALA A 184 -7.80 -10.89 -13.56
CA ALA A 184 -7.23 -11.61 -14.69
C ALA A 184 -5.84 -12.18 -14.35
N LEU A 185 -5.08 -11.46 -13.53
CA LEU A 185 -3.73 -11.85 -13.13
C LEU A 185 -3.71 -12.84 -11.95
N PHE A 186 -4.48 -12.53 -10.92
CA PHE A 186 -4.39 -13.22 -9.63
C PHE A 186 -5.57 -14.17 -9.36
N GLY A 187 -6.53 -14.28 -10.26
CA GLY A 187 -7.72 -15.12 -10.07
C GLY A 187 -8.84 -14.42 -9.29
N GLY A 188 -9.81 -15.20 -8.82
CA GLY A 188 -10.98 -14.71 -8.12
C GLY A 188 -10.69 -14.09 -6.75
N TYR A 189 -11.69 -13.40 -6.21
CA TYR A 189 -11.61 -12.91 -4.84
C TYR A 189 -11.84 -14.05 -3.85
N ILE A 190 -10.86 -14.33 -3.00
CA ILE A 190 -10.93 -15.30 -1.91
C ILE A 190 -11.80 -14.74 -0.78
N HIS A 191 -11.56 -13.49 -0.40
CA HIS A 191 -12.31 -12.80 0.65
C HIS A 191 -12.34 -11.30 0.39
N LYS A 192 -13.43 -10.67 0.82
CA LYS A 192 -13.67 -9.24 0.65
C LYS A 192 -14.05 -8.61 1.98
N TYR A 193 -13.39 -7.50 2.29
CA TYR A 193 -13.72 -6.65 3.43
C TYR A 193 -13.63 -5.21 3.00
N TYR A 194 -14.78 -4.69 2.58
CA TYR A 194 -14.90 -3.39 1.95
C TYR A 194 -14.82 -2.25 2.96
N TYR A 195 -14.57 -1.06 2.43
CA TYR A 195 -14.52 0.20 3.15
C TYR A 195 -15.77 0.42 4.03
N ASN A 196 -16.97 0.16 3.48
CA ASN A 196 -18.22 0.31 4.22
C ASN A 196 -18.27 -0.58 5.49
N SER A 197 -17.85 -1.83 5.37
CA SER A 197 -17.77 -2.74 6.52
C SER A 197 -16.74 -2.28 7.54
N SER A 198 -15.60 -1.78 7.06
CA SER A 198 -14.55 -1.28 7.95
C SER A 198 -14.94 -0.01 8.71
N ILE A 199 -15.76 0.86 8.09
CA ILE A 199 -16.34 2.03 8.77
C ILE A 199 -17.37 1.59 9.81
N ALA A 200 -18.28 0.67 9.44
CA ALA A 200 -19.30 0.15 10.36
C ALA A 200 -18.68 -0.50 11.59
N ASP A 201 -17.54 -1.16 11.43
CA ASP A 201 -16.78 -1.78 12.52
C ASP A 201 -15.89 -0.81 13.30
N GLY A 202 -15.83 0.46 12.91
CA GLY A 202 -14.99 1.47 13.56
C GLY A 202 -13.47 1.33 13.29
N TYR A 203 -13.07 0.52 12.30
CA TYR A 203 -11.65 0.36 11.95
C TYR A 203 -11.14 1.39 10.95
N THR A 204 -12.04 2.03 10.23
CA THR A 204 -11.72 3.07 9.25
C THR A 204 -12.65 4.26 9.45
N LEU A 205 -12.08 5.45 9.44
CA LEU A 205 -12.87 6.67 9.54
C LEU A 205 -13.59 6.92 8.21
N ARG A 206 -14.80 7.47 8.30
CA ARG A 206 -15.55 7.90 7.13
C ARG A 206 -14.87 9.12 6.51
N LEU A 207 -14.60 9.05 5.21
CA LEU A 207 -14.19 10.23 4.45
C LEU A 207 -15.44 11.06 4.13
N ILE A 208 -15.36 12.33 4.48
CA ILE A 208 -16.34 13.35 4.10
C ILE A 208 -15.65 14.21 3.04
N ARG A 209 -16.22 14.25 1.84
CA ARG A 209 -15.76 15.14 0.78
C ARG A 209 -16.53 16.44 0.92
N GLU A 210 -15.80 17.52 1.08
CA GLU A 210 -16.32 18.89 0.99
C GLU A 210 -15.80 19.52 -0.31
N GLU A 211 -16.66 20.28 -0.95
CA GLU A 211 -16.28 21.05 -2.14
C GLU A 211 -15.78 22.42 -1.72
N ILE A 212 -14.83 22.95 -2.47
CA ILE A 212 -14.34 24.33 -2.30
C ILE A 212 -15.49 25.30 -2.59
N GLU A 213 -15.66 26.31 -1.74
CA GLU A 213 -16.69 27.34 -1.93
C GLU A 213 -16.60 28.00 -3.31
N THR A 214 -17.75 28.20 -3.93
CA THR A 214 -17.85 28.70 -5.31
C THR A 214 -17.16 30.05 -5.48
N ASN A 215 -17.29 30.94 -4.51
CA ASN A 215 -16.66 32.27 -4.55
C ASN A 215 -15.13 32.19 -4.57
N TYR A 216 -14.57 31.28 -3.76
CA TYR A 216 -13.13 31.06 -3.74
C TYR A 216 -12.64 30.41 -5.03
N LYS A 217 -13.38 29.46 -5.59
CA LYS A 217 -13.06 28.85 -6.87
C LYS A 217 -12.99 29.89 -7.99
N MET A 218 -13.95 30.83 -8.04
CA MET A 218 -13.95 31.93 -8.99
C MET A 218 -12.75 32.88 -8.80
N GLN A 219 -12.35 33.14 -7.56
CA GLN A 219 -11.13 33.94 -7.27
C GLN A 219 -9.87 33.26 -7.78
N LEU A 220 -9.72 31.96 -7.54
CA LEU A 220 -8.59 31.19 -8.06
C LEU A 220 -8.53 31.17 -9.59
N GLU A 221 -9.67 30.98 -10.23
CA GLU A 221 -9.77 31.00 -11.71
C GLU A 221 -9.36 32.38 -12.28
N LYS A 222 -9.72 33.47 -11.61
CA LYS A 222 -9.30 34.81 -12.00
C LYS A 222 -7.78 34.99 -11.85
N ILE A 223 -7.23 34.58 -10.71
CA ILE A 223 -5.78 34.65 -10.45
C ILE A 223 -5.01 33.82 -11.49
N LEU A 224 -5.48 32.63 -11.83
CA LEU A 224 -4.87 31.80 -12.86
C LEU A 224 -4.83 32.52 -14.20
N LYS A 225 -5.96 33.11 -14.64
CA LYS A 225 -6.01 33.89 -15.89
C LYS A 225 -5.07 35.09 -15.88
N ASP A 226 -5.01 35.81 -14.77
CA ASP A 226 -4.13 36.97 -14.64
C ASP A 226 -2.65 36.57 -14.73
N ILE A 227 -2.25 35.43 -14.16
CA ILE A 227 -0.90 34.89 -14.26
C ILE A 227 -0.58 34.40 -15.68
N GLU A 228 -1.51 33.69 -16.33
CA GLU A 228 -1.38 33.23 -17.71
C GLU A 228 -1.21 34.40 -18.70
N ILE A 229 -1.97 35.48 -18.54
CA ILE A 229 -1.85 36.68 -19.36
C ILE A 229 -0.48 37.36 -19.20
N LEU A 230 0.06 37.39 -17.98
CA LEU A 230 1.34 38.04 -17.68
C LEU A 230 2.57 37.29 -18.21
N LYS A 231 2.49 35.97 -18.36
CA LYS A 231 3.65 35.10 -18.62
C LYS A 231 3.60 34.29 -19.92
N GLY A 232 2.51 34.38 -20.70
CA GLY A 232 2.32 33.58 -21.91
C GLY A 232 2.08 32.10 -21.60
N GLU A 233 2.49 31.19 -22.51
CA GLU A 233 2.37 29.73 -22.32
C GLU A 233 3.31 29.21 -21.20
N ALA A 234 3.07 29.63 -19.95
CA ALA A 234 3.85 29.17 -18.82
C ALA A 234 3.46 27.75 -18.45
N ASP A 235 4.46 26.94 -18.07
CA ASP A 235 4.25 25.58 -17.54
C ASP A 235 3.30 25.63 -16.33
N LYS A 236 2.29 24.76 -16.31
CA LYS A 236 1.29 24.66 -15.22
C LYS A 236 1.94 24.54 -13.84
N LYS A 237 3.06 23.84 -13.72
CA LYS A 237 3.81 23.74 -12.46
C LYS A 237 4.29 25.08 -11.96
N TYR A 238 4.74 25.95 -12.86
CA TYR A 238 5.17 27.29 -12.51
C TYR A 238 4.02 28.15 -12.00
N ILE A 239 2.86 28.07 -12.66
CA ILE A 239 1.66 28.80 -12.27
C ILE A 239 1.20 28.40 -10.88
N TYR A 240 1.10 27.10 -10.64
CA TYR A 240 0.62 26.56 -9.36
C TYR A 240 1.59 26.76 -8.19
N SER A 241 2.89 26.95 -8.45
CA SER A 241 3.90 27.29 -7.44
C SER A 241 4.10 28.81 -7.25
N HIS A 242 3.44 29.64 -8.07
CA HIS A 242 3.60 31.09 -7.99
C HIS A 242 2.95 31.64 -6.71
N LYS A 243 3.66 32.54 -6.00
CA LYS A 243 3.21 33.13 -4.74
C LYS A 243 1.81 33.69 -4.78
N SER A 244 1.46 34.43 -5.86
CA SER A 244 0.12 35.02 -6.03
C SER A 244 -1.01 33.99 -6.12
N PHE A 245 -0.70 32.71 -6.44
CA PHE A 245 -1.65 31.61 -6.43
C PHE A 245 -1.64 30.89 -5.09
N VAL A 246 -0.45 30.60 -4.55
CA VAL A 246 -0.27 29.82 -3.33
C VAL A 246 -0.77 30.55 -2.09
N GLU A 247 -0.52 31.86 -1.98
CA GLU A 247 -0.87 32.64 -0.79
C GLU A 247 -2.39 32.68 -0.53
N PRO A 248 -3.25 33.06 -1.50
CA PRO A 248 -4.69 33.02 -1.29
C PRO A 248 -5.24 31.61 -1.04
N MET A 249 -4.64 30.59 -1.66
CA MET A 249 -5.00 29.20 -1.42
C MET A 249 -4.69 28.78 0.01
N LEU A 250 -3.52 29.12 0.51
CA LEU A 250 -3.14 28.85 1.90
C LEU A 250 -4.04 29.62 2.89
N ASP A 251 -4.37 30.87 2.61
CA ASP A 251 -5.28 31.67 3.43
C ASP A 251 -6.65 31.01 3.57
N TYR A 252 -7.20 30.51 2.48
CA TYR A 252 -8.46 29.76 2.48
C TYR A 252 -8.35 28.48 3.33
N ILE A 253 -7.31 27.66 3.06
CA ILE A 253 -7.08 26.39 3.77
C ILE A 253 -6.95 26.61 5.27
N ILE A 254 -6.16 27.59 5.71
CA ILE A 254 -5.94 27.88 7.13
C ILE A 254 -7.25 28.36 7.78
N THR A 255 -7.99 29.24 7.11
CA THR A 255 -9.27 29.76 7.62
C THR A 255 -10.30 28.64 7.79
N ASP A 256 -10.47 27.80 6.79
CA ASP A 256 -11.39 26.66 6.83
C ASP A 256 -10.99 25.64 7.91
N PHE A 257 -9.71 25.35 8.01
CA PHE A 257 -9.17 24.42 9.00
C PHE A 257 -9.32 24.94 10.44
N GLU A 258 -9.06 26.22 10.68
CA GLU A 258 -9.27 26.85 12.00
C GLU A 258 -10.76 26.90 12.38
N ASN A 259 -11.63 27.18 11.42
CA ASN A 259 -13.09 27.10 11.62
C ASN A 259 -13.55 25.68 12.00
N SER A 260 -12.97 24.66 11.36
CA SER A 260 -13.24 23.28 11.70
C SER A 260 -12.82 22.93 13.14
N ARG A 261 -11.64 23.38 13.58
CA ARG A 261 -11.19 23.20 14.96
C ARG A 261 -12.13 23.89 15.98
N VAL A 262 -12.61 25.07 15.66
CA VAL A 262 -13.59 25.80 16.51
C VAL A 262 -14.90 25.04 16.54
N ARG A 263 -15.41 24.62 15.39
CA ARG A 263 -16.68 23.88 15.26
C ARG A 263 -16.70 22.58 16.05
N PHE A 264 -15.61 21.82 16.00
CA PHE A 264 -15.50 20.55 16.72
C PHE A 264 -14.93 20.70 18.13
N ASN A 265 -14.58 21.91 18.55
CA ASN A 265 -13.94 22.22 19.83
C ASN A 265 -12.69 21.36 20.08
N ASP A 266 -11.90 21.07 19.07
CA ASP A 266 -10.75 20.15 19.13
C ASP A 266 -9.49 20.73 18.48
N ASN A 267 -8.44 20.93 19.29
CA ASN A 267 -7.13 21.40 18.84
C ASN A 267 -6.22 20.28 18.34
N SER A 268 -6.58 19.02 18.57
CA SER A 268 -5.79 17.87 18.14
C SER A 268 -6.01 17.51 16.68
N ILE A 269 -7.01 18.11 16.03
CA ILE A 269 -7.27 17.92 14.61
C ILE A 269 -6.03 18.37 13.82
N GLY A 270 -5.39 17.41 13.11
CA GLY A 270 -4.29 17.64 12.18
C GLY A 270 -4.79 17.82 10.76
N GLY A 271 -3.99 18.46 9.90
CA GLY A 271 -4.28 18.64 8.48
C GLY A 271 -3.12 18.18 7.63
N MET A 272 -3.41 17.77 6.39
CA MET A 272 -2.41 17.47 5.37
C MET A 272 -2.81 18.19 4.08
N VAL A 273 -1.89 18.98 3.53
CA VAL A 273 -2.06 19.59 2.21
C VAL A 273 -1.22 18.82 1.21
N ILE A 274 -1.87 18.33 0.16
CA ILE A 274 -1.19 17.66 -0.94
C ILE A 274 -1.03 18.67 -2.06
N CYS A 275 0.21 19.01 -2.37
CA CYS A 275 0.57 19.98 -3.41
C CYS A 275 0.79 19.30 -4.76
N ASP A 276 0.67 20.08 -5.85
CA ASP A 276 0.93 19.63 -7.22
C ASP A 276 2.41 19.32 -7.45
N SER A 277 3.29 20.06 -6.78
CA SER A 277 4.74 19.93 -6.94
C SER A 277 5.49 20.23 -5.64
N SER A 278 6.76 19.83 -5.59
CA SER A 278 7.65 20.16 -4.48
C SER A 278 7.90 21.67 -4.37
N GLU A 279 7.90 22.39 -5.48
CA GLU A 279 8.02 23.83 -5.57
C GLU A 279 6.83 24.52 -4.90
N GLN A 280 5.60 24.08 -5.21
CA GLN A 280 4.40 24.58 -4.57
C GLN A 280 4.41 24.31 -3.06
N ALA A 281 4.83 23.12 -2.65
CA ALA A 281 4.90 22.75 -1.23
C ALA A 281 5.89 23.63 -0.46
N LYS A 282 7.06 23.92 -1.04
CA LYS A 282 8.07 24.82 -0.44
C LYS A 282 7.55 26.25 -0.32
N GLU A 283 6.98 26.80 -1.38
CA GLU A 283 6.41 28.15 -1.37
C GLU A 283 5.29 28.26 -0.32
N MET A 284 4.41 27.26 -0.23
CA MET A 284 3.36 27.21 0.79
C MET A 284 3.91 27.18 2.21
N PHE A 285 4.98 26.42 2.43
CA PHE A 285 5.65 26.33 3.73
C PHE A 285 6.34 27.65 4.13
N GLU A 286 6.99 28.34 3.18
CA GLU A 286 7.60 29.63 3.41
C GLU A 286 6.56 30.71 3.74
N ILE A 287 5.44 30.76 3.01
CA ILE A 287 4.33 31.66 3.30
C ILE A 287 3.73 31.35 4.67
N PHE A 288 3.53 30.07 5.02
CA PHE A 288 3.06 29.69 6.34
C PHE A 288 3.96 30.22 7.45
N ASN A 289 5.26 30.00 7.35
CA ASN A 289 6.22 30.45 8.37
C ASN A 289 6.26 31.98 8.51
N SER A 290 6.17 32.71 7.40
CA SER A 290 6.20 34.17 7.43
C SER A 290 4.92 34.81 7.95
N LYS A 291 3.76 34.22 7.63
CA LYS A 291 2.44 34.84 7.88
C LYS A 291 1.69 34.23 9.07
N TYR A 292 1.86 32.94 9.32
CA TYR A 292 1.00 32.21 10.26
C TYR A 292 1.71 31.71 11.52
N ALA A 293 2.99 31.34 11.45
CA ALA A 293 3.70 30.72 12.57
C ALA A 293 3.82 31.63 13.82
N SER A 294 3.86 32.94 13.62
CA SER A 294 4.00 33.92 14.72
C SER A 294 2.69 34.48 15.29
N ARG A 295 1.53 33.99 14.78
CA ARG A 295 0.23 34.51 15.26
C ARG A 295 -0.05 34.09 16.71
N THR A 296 -0.51 35.05 17.51
CA THR A 296 -0.92 34.86 18.90
C THR A 296 -2.39 35.27 19.05
N ASP A 297 -3.31 34.36 18.91
CA ASP A 297 -4.72 34.60 19.19
C ASP A 297 -5.20 33.53 20.17
N GLU A 298 -5.37 33.89 21.44
CA GLU A 298 -5.77 32.97 22.50
C GLU A 298 -7.22 32.47 22.36
N ASN A 299 -8.05 33.21 21.65
CA ASN A 299 -9.48 32.91 21.50
C ASN A 299 -9.75 32.00 20.26
N LYS A 300 -8.79 31.84 19.38
CA LYS A 300 -8.93 30.99 18.18
C LYS A 300 -8.03 29.78 18.29
N LYS A 301 -8.53 28.65 17.82
CA LYS A 301 -7.81 27.39 17.73
C LYS A 301 -6.84 27.39 16.55
N ILE A 302 -5.90 28.34 16.55
CA ILE A 302 -5.01 28.64 15.43
C ILE A 302 -3.99 27.53 15.15
N VAL A 303 -3.59 27.42 13.89
CA VAL A 303 -2.50 26.54 13.45
C VAL A 303 -1.18 27.27 13.69
N LYS A 304 -0.31 26.69 14.52
CA LYS A 304 0.99 27.29 14.88
C LYS A 304 2.19 26.65 14.21
N THR A 305 2.04 25.41 13.76
CA THR A 305 3.13 24.63 13.21
C THR A 305 2.73 23.92 11.94
N ALA A 306 3.63 23.91 10.97
CA ALA A 306 3.57 23.06 9.78
C ALA A 306 4.92 22.33 9.62
N ALA A 307 4.91 21.23 8.89
CA ALA A 307 6.10 20.50 8.49
C ALA A 307 6.04 20.22 7.01
N LEU A 308 7.17 20.40 6.34
CA LEU A 308 7.37 19.97 4.96
C LEU A 308 7.86 18.51 4.98
N ILE A 309 7.19 17.62 4.26
CA ILE A 309 7.47 16.18 4.22
C ILE A 309 7.91 15.77 2.82
#